data_eaf6b3d2d55fe0ea92cc3bd5e926d790
#
_entry.id   eaf6b3d2d55fe0ea92cc3bd5e926d790
#
_cell.length_a   1.000
_cell.length_b   1.000
_cell.length_c   1.000
_cell.angle_alpha   90.00
_cell.angle_beta   90.00
_cell.angle_gamma   90.00
#
_symmetry.space_group_name_H-M   'P 1'
#
loop_
_entity.id
_entity.type
_entity.pdbx_description
1 polymer ?
#
loop_
_entity_poly.entity_id
_entity_poly.type
_entity_poly.pdbx_seq_one_letter_code
_entity_poly.pdbx_strand_id
1 'polypeptide(L)'
;MARGSYDQAQLHELLYQGLETELGGEKIYRKAIECAVNDDLCKEWNEYLEETITHQQVMLGLFEQLGLDPAKRTPGREVVAHHGKSLVKAMEMAQAAGDPAAAELVAAECVVLAETKDHQNWELVGYVAKKATGDVGKALQAAYEQVEQQEDHHLYHTKGWSRELWLKSLGLPAVLPPPEEVKKVETAIGAARAENARDQMRKH
;
A
#
# COMPACT_ATOMS: atom_id res chain seq x y z
N MET A 1 31.05 -9.62 -14.99
CA MET A 1 30.24 -8.78 -14.09
C MET A 1 30.44 -9.28 -12.68
N ALA A 2 30.84 -8.39 -11.76
CA ALA A 2 31.03 -8.76 -10.36
C ALA A 2 29.69 -9.25 -9.79
N ARG A 3 29.69 -10.40 -9.11
CA ARG A 3 28.53 -10.91 -8.38
C ARG A 3 28.19 -9.92 -7.26
N GLY A 4 27.07 -9.23 -7.38
CA GLY A 4 26.50 -8.42 -6.31
C GLY A 4 26.36 -6.90 -6.60
N SER A 5 26.62 -6.41 -7.82
CA SER A 5 26.41 -4.99 -8.14
C SER A 5 24.96 -4.76 -8.63
N TYR A 6 24.24 -3.88 -7.96
CA TYR A 6 23.01 -3.24 -8.43
C TYR A 6 23.36 -1.89 -9.07
N ASP A 7 22.46 -1.35 -9.88
CA ASP A 7 22.60 0.00 -10.44
C ASP A 7 22.19 1.04 -9.39
N GLN A 8 23.14 1.83 -8.92
CA GLN A 8 22.91 2.83 -7.88
C GLN A 8 21.96 3.95 -8.35
N ALA A 9 22.02 4.33 -9.63
CA ALA A 9 21.12 5.37 -10.14
C ALA A 9 19.68 4.88 -10.18
N GLN A 10 19.47 3.60 -10.52
CA GLN A 10 18.14 2.98 -10.49
C GLN A 10 17.64 2.75 -9.06
N LEU A 11 18.51 2.42 -8.12
CA LEU A 11 18.13 2.39 -6.70
C LEU A 11 17.64 3.75 -6.23
N HIS A 12 18.37 4.82 -6.54
CA HIS A 12 17.96 6.18 -6.17
C HIS A 12 16.61 6.55 -6.81
N GLU A 13 16.39 6.18 -8.07
CA GLU A 13 15.11 6.40 -8.75
C GLU A 13 13.98 5.63 -8.08
N LEU A 14 14.20 4.35 -7.69
CA LEU A 14 13.24 3.55 -6.93
C LEU A 14 12.87 4.23 -5.60
N LEU A 15 13.87 4.74 -4.86
CA LEU A 15 13.63 5.43 -3.59
C LEU A 15 12.85 6.75 -3.78
N TYR A 16 13.13 7.52 -4.85
CA TYR A 16 12.35 8.72 -5.19
C TYR A 16 10.89 8.38 -5.51
N GLN A 17 10.65 7.30 -6.23
CA GLN A 17 9.30 6.81 -6.49
C GLN A 17 8.63 6.31 -5.21
N GLY A 18 9.34 5.55 -4.36
CA GLY A 18 8.86 5.07 -3.07
C GLY A 18 8.42 6.23 -2.16
N LEU A 19 9.26 7.25 -1.99
CA LEU A 19 8.88 8.44 -1.22
C LEU A 19 7.62 9.12 -1.78
N GLU A 20 7.47 9.23 -3.09
CA GLU A 20 6.28 9.82 -3.70
C GLU A 20 5.04 8.91 -3.56
N THR A 21 5.22 7.59 -3.53
CA THR A 21 4.13 6.64 -3.27
C THR A 21 3.59 6.83 -1.85
N GLU A 22 4.45 6.90 -0.84
CA GLU A 22 4.08 7.18 0.55
C GLU A 22 3.36 8.53 0.72
N LEU A 23 3.91 9.60 0.09
CA LEU A 23 3.29 10.94 0.11
C LEU A 23 1.93 10.98 -0.63
N GLY A 24 1.77 10.13 -1.61
CA GLY A 24 0.49 9.92 -2.31
C GLY A 24 -0.47 9.08 -1.50
N GLY A 25 0.02 8.03 -0.85
CA GLY A 25 -0.71 7.11 0.02
C GLY A 25 -1.44 7.84 1.14
N GLU A 26 -0.78 8.77 1.83
CA GLU A 26 -1.42 9.62 2.84
C GLU A 26 -2.67 10.33 2.29
N LYS A 27 -2.60 10.90 1.10
CA LYS A 27 -3.73 11.62 0.48
C LYS A 27 -4.84 10.66 0.05
N ILE A 28 -4.45 9.48 -0.42
CA ILE A 28 -5.37 8.42 -0.83
C ILE A 28 -6.15 7.91 0.38
N TYR A 29 -5.47 7.58 1.50
CA TYR A 29 -6.13 7.14 2.73
C TYR A 29 -7.04 8.21 3.32
N ARG A 30 -6.60 9.48 3.39
CA ARG A 30 -7.47 10.58 3.83
C ARG A 30 -8.75 10.68 3.01
N LYS A 31 -8.66 10.52 1.70
CA LYS A 31 -9.83 10.54 0.82
C LYS A 31 -10.67 9.26 0.93
N ALA A 32 -10.04 8.11 1.08
CA ALA A 32 -10.75 6.83 1.27
C ALA A 32 -11.57 6.83 2.56
N ILE A 33 -11.03 7.33 3.66
CA ILE A 33 -11.72 7.49 4.94
C ILE A 33 -12.98 8.36 4.78
N GLU A 34 -12.92 9.43 3.98
CA GLU A 34 -14.11 10.24 3.69
C GLU A 34 -15.18 9.49 2.85
N CYS A 35 -14.81 8.46 2.12
CA CYS A 35 -15.71 7.60 1.34
C CYS A 35 -16.26 6.42 2.15
N ALA A 36 -15.66 6.09 3.29
CA ALA A 36 -16.01 4.90 4.05
C ALA A 36 -17.42 4.98 4.63
N VAL A 37 -18.16 3.88 4.49
CA VAL A 37 -19.49 3.65 5.07
C VAL A 37 -19.42 2.55 6.13
N ASN A 38 -18.53 1.57 5.95
CA ASN A 38 -18.28 0.50 6.90
C ASN A 38 -17.34 0.97 8.01
N ASP A 39 -17.78 0.90 9.27
CA ASP A 39 -17.01 1.40 10.42
C ASP A 39 -15.70 0.63 10.64
N ASP A 40 -15.67 -0.68 10.40
CA ASP A 40 -14.45 -1.49 10.56
C ASP A 40 -13.42 -1.11 9.49
N LEU A 41 -13.84 -0.95 8.24
CA LEU A 41 -12.98 -0.48 7.16
C LEU A 41 -12.46 0.94 7.40
N CYS A 42 -13.33 1.84 7.88
CA CYS A 42 -12.95 3.20 8.24
C CYS A 42 -11.86 3.19 9.31
N LYS A 43 -12.01 2.34 10.33
CA LYS A 43 -11.03 2.19 11.41
C LYS A 43 -9.69 1.67 10.86
N GLU A 44 -9.70 0.63 10.06
CA GLU A 44 -8.51 0.04 9.44
C GLU A 44 -7.76 1.06 8.57
N TRP A 45 -8.47 1.83 7.74
CA TRP A 45 -7.83 2.88 6.93
C TRP A 45 -7.25 4.03 7.76
N ASN A 46 -7.80 4.32 8.94
CA ASN A 46 -7.18 5.27 9.87
C ASN A 46 -5.87 4.71 10.46
N GLU A 47 -5.82 3.44 10.81
CA GLU A 47 -4.59 2.77 11.27
C GLU A 47 -3.53 2.79 10.16
N TYR A 48 -3.88 2.42 8.94
CA TYR A 48 -2.97 2.41 7.79
C TYR A 48 -2.51 3.82 7.39
N LEU A 49 -3.34 4.85 7.57
CA LEU A 49 -2.91 6.24 7.38
C LEU A 49 -1.77 6.61 8.35
N GLU A 50 -1.87 6.25 9.62
CA GLU A 50 -0.83 6.51 10.62
C GLU A 50 0.45 5.73 10.33
N GLU A 51 0.33 4.48 9.87
CA GLU A 51 1.45 3.66 9.45
C GLU A 51 2.13 4.26 8.20
N THR A 52 1.38 4.67 7.18
CA THR A 52 1.91 5.35 5.97
C THR A 52 2.67 6.63 6.32
N ILE A 53 2.17 7.44 7.28
CA ILE A 53 2.90 8.62 7.77
C ILE A 53 4.21 8.21 8.44
N THR A 54 4.23 7.09 9.16
CA THR A 54 5.46 6.53 9.74
C THR A 54 6.42 6.04 8.65
N HIS A 55 5.93 5.36 7.62
CA HIS A 55 6.74 4.93 6.47
C HIS A 55 7.40 6.09 5.75
N GLN A 56 6.71 7.25 5.62
CA GLN A 56 7.32 8.47 5.11
C GLN A 56 8.56 8.89 5.92
N GLN A 57 8.50 8.80 7.26
CA GLN A 57 9.63 9.14 8.12
C GLN A 57 10.78 8.13 7.97
N VAL A 58 10.47 6.84 7.86
CA VAL A 58 11.47 5.79 7.57
C VAL A 58 12.16 6.08 6.23
N MET A 59 11.40 6.39 5.19
CA MET A 59 11.95 6.73 3.87
C MET A 59 12.80 8.00 3.92
N LEU A 60 12.38 9.06 4.62
CA LEU A 60 13.14 10.29 4.78
C LEU A 60 14.46 10.05 5.56
N GLY A 61 14.42 9.21 6.59
CA GLY A 61 15.63 8.79 7.31
C GLY A 61 16.61 8.03 6.42
N LEU A 62 16.09 7.18 5.51
CA LEU A 62 16.92 6.51 4.50
C LEU A 62 17.54 7.51 3.51
N PHE A 63 16.79 8.52 3.08
CA PHE A 63 17.30 9.61 2.23
C PHE A 63 18.44 10.36 2.91
N GLU A 64 18.31 10.69 4.19
CA GLU A 64 19.37 11.36 4.96
C GLU A 64 20.65 10.49 5.01
N GLN A 65 20.51 9.20 5.34
CA GLN A 65 21.65 8.28 5.42
C GLN A 65 22.37 8.08 4.07
N LEU A 66 21.63 8.15 2.96
CA LEU A 66 22.17 7.99 1.62
C LEU A 66 22.61 9.33 0.98
N GLY A 67 22.41 10.46 1.65
CA GLY A 67 22.72 11.80 1.13
C GLY A 67 21.86 12.20 -0.06
N LEU A 68 20.61 11.75 -0.11
CA LEU A 68 19.66 12.07 -1.18
C LEU A 68 18.83 13.30 -0.79
N ASP A 69 18.56 14.17 -1.76
CA ASP A 69 17.69 15.33 -1.59
C ASP A 69 16.22 14.91 -1.75
N PRO A 70 15.40 14.91 -0.67
CA PRO A 70 13.99 14.50 -0.76
C PRO A 70 13.13 15.46 -1.59
N ALA A 71 13.61 16.67 -1.90
CA ALA A 71 12.91 17.63 -2.76
C ALA A 71 13.17 17.40 -4.26
N LYS A 72 14.17 16.58 -4.62
CA LYS A 72 14.52 16.32 -6.01
C LYS A 72 13.35 15.71 -6.78
N ARG A 73 13.08 16.28 -7.96
CA ARG A 73 12.07 15.79 -8.90
C ARG A 73 12.74 14.92 -9.95
N THR A 74 12.20 13.72 -10.16
CA THR A 74 12.64 12.81 -11.24
C THR A 74 11.44 12.49 -12.15
N PRO A 75 11.67 12.08 -13.41
CA PRO A 75 10.57 11.72 -14.29
C PRO A 75 9.67 10.61 -13.73
N GLY A 76 10.22 9.58 -13.11
CA GLY A 76 9.45 8.51 -12.50
C GLY A 76 8.66 8.97 -11.27
N ARG A 77 9.26 9.82 -10.43
CA ARG A 77 8.56 10.45 -9.30
C ARG A 77 7.35 11.27 -9.77
N GLU A 78 7.47 12.04 -10.87
CA GLU A 78 6.35 12.79 -11.45
C GLU A 78 5.21 11.89 -11.94
N VAL A 79 5.55 10.73 -12.53
CA VAL A 79 4.57 9.73 -12.94
C VAL A 79 3.81 9.17 -11.73
N VAL A 80 4.52 8.83 -10.65
CA VAL A 80 3.90 8.35 -9.40
C VAL A 80 3.00 9.41 -8.79
N ALA A 81 3.45 10.67 -8.74
CA ALA A 81 2.62 11.79 -8.28
C ALA A 81 1.33 11.97 -9.11
N HIS A 82 1.41 11.74 -10.41
CA HIS A 82 0.23 11.76 -11.28
C HIS A 82 -0.73 10.62 -10.96
N HIS A 83 -0.23 9.38 -10.76
CA HIS A 83 -1.05 8.24 -10.38
C HIS A 83 -1.80 8.50 -9.05
N GLY A 84 -1.10 8.94 -8.01
CA GLY A 84 -1.73 9.24 -6.71
C GLY A 84 -2.84 10.30 -6.83
N LYS A 85 -2.59 11.39 -7.56
CA LYS A 85 -3.61 12.42 -7.83
C LYS A 85 -4.81 11.87 -8.59
N SER A 86 -4.58 10.96 -9.54
CA SER A 86 -5.65 10.35 -10.33
C SER A 86 -6.54 9.44 -9.48
N LEU A 87 -5.98 8.69 -8.53
CA LEU A 87 -6.73 7.87 -7.59
C LEU A 87 -7.59 8.72 -6.65
N VAL A 88 -7.04 9.79 -6.07
CA VAL A 88 -7.82 10.76 -5.28
C VAL A 88 -8.95 11.36 -6.12
N LYS A 89 -8.67 11.73 -7.37
CA LYS A 89 -9.70 12.28 -8.28
C LYS A 89 -10.80 11.28 -8.59
N ALA A 90 -10.49 10.01 -8.76
CA ALA A 90 -11.49 8.95 -8.97
C ALA A 90 -12.45 8.84 -7.76
N MET A 91 -11.93 8.88 -6.54
CA MET A 91 -12.75 8.88 -5.32
C MET A 91 -13.63 10.13 -5.21
N GLU A 92 -13.11 11.32 -5.51
CA GLU A 92 -13.90 12.56 -5.57
C GLU A 92 -15.06 12.46 -6.57
N MET A 93 -14.82 11.87 -7.74
CA MET A 93 -15.86 11.67 -8.76
C MET A 93 -16.95 10.70 -8.27
N ALA A 94 -16.55 9.62 -7.58
CA ALA A 94 -17.49 8.67 -7.01
C ALA A 94 -18.37 9.31 -5.91
N GLN A 95 -17.76 10.09 -5.01
CA GLN A 95 -18.51 10.86 -4.00
C GLN A 95 -19.51 11.83 -4.63
N ALA A 96 -19.08 12.56 -5.67
CA ALA A 96 -19.92 13.52 -6.37
C ALA A 96 -21.11 12.86 -7.10
N ALA A 97 -21.05 11.57 -7.41
CA ALA A 97 -22.16 10.80 -7.97
C ALA A 97 -23.31 10.53 -6.97
N GLY A 98 -23.05 10.69 -5.66
CA GLY A 98 -24.07 10.72 -4.60
C GLY A 98 -24.51 9.35 -4.08
N ASP A 99 -23.86 8.25 -4.46
CA ASP A 99 -24.06 6.92 -3.88
C ASP A 99 -22.90 6.57 -2.93
N PRO A 100 -23.11 6.60 -1.60
CA PRO A 100 -22.05 6.33 -0.62
C PRO A 100 -21.46 4.93 -0.75
N ALA A 101 -22.28 3.90 -1.03
CA ALA A 101 -21.78 2.54 -1.15
C ALA A 101 -20.92 2.35 -2.40
N ALA A 102 -21.27 3.00 -3.51
CA ALA A 102 -20.45 3.03 -4.71
C ALA A 102 -19.14 3.81 -4.48
N ALA A 103 -19.19 4.90 -3.71
CA ALA A 103 -18.00 5.67 -3.38
C ALA A 103 -17.02 4.88 -2.50
N GLU A 104 -17.51 4.14 -1.49
CA GLU A 104 -16.69 3.22 -0.67
C GLU A 104 -16.02 2.14 -1.53
N LEU A 105 -16.77 1.54 -2.45
CA LEU A 105 -16.25 0.52 -3.35
C LEU A 105 -15.12 1.05 -4.24
N VAL A 106 -15.31 2.23 -4.85
CA VAL A 106 -14.27 2.90 -5.65
C VAL A 106 -13.05 3.25 -4.79
N ALA A 107 -13.27 3.68 -3.54
CA ALA A 107 -12.18 3.96 -2.62
C ALA A 107 -11.36 2.71 -2.31
N ALA A 108 -12.01 1.58 -2.05
CA ALA A 108 -11.32 0.31 -1.82
C ALA A 108 -10.49 -0.12 -3.03
N GLU A 109 -10.99 0.05 -4.27
CA GLU A 109 -10.22 -0.22 -5.48
C GLU A 109 -9.02 0.72 -5.62
N CYS A 110 -9.19 2.02 -5.32
CA CYS A 110 -8.11 3.00 -5.37
C CYS A 110 -7.00 2.67 -4.36
N VAL A 111 -7.36 2.26 -3.13
CA VAL A 111 -6.39 1.82 -2.11
C VAL A 111 -5.66 0.56 -2.58
N VAL A 112 -6.34 -0.45 -3.12
CA VAL A 112 -5.67 -1.66 -3.69
C VAL A 112 -4.62 -1.29 -4.74
N LEU A 113 -4.91 -0.32 -5.62
CA LEU A 113 -3.96 0.10 -6.65
C LEU A 113 -2.75 0.81 -6.05
N ALA A 114 -2.95 1.66 -5.04
CA ALA A 114 -1.88 2.34 -4.33
C ALA A 114 -0.98 1.34 -3.60
N GLU A 115 -1.58 0.46 -2.79
CA GLU A 115 -0.87 -0.55 -2.00
C GLU A 115 -0.13 -1.57 -2.86
N THR A 116 -0.67 -1.93 -4.03
CA THR A 116 0.05 -2.80 -4.98
C THR A 116 1.37 -2.17 -5.44
N LYS A 117 1.40 -0.85 -5.64
CA LYS A 117 2.62 -0.13 -6.04
C LYS A 117 3.57 0.05 -4.87
N ASP A 118 3.04 0.31 -3.67
CA ASP A 118 3.86 0.57 -2.49
C ASP A 118 4.54 -0.70 -1.99
N HIS A 119 3.79 -1.74 -1.78
CA HIS A 119 4.32 -3.06 -1.45
C HIS A 119 5.43 -3.50 -2.42
N GLN A 120 5.24 -3.31 -3.76
CA GLN A 120 6.28 -3.62 -4.74
C GLN A 120 7.52 -2.75 -4.56
N ASN A 121 7.39 -1.48 -4.21
CA ASN A 121 8.54 -0.62 -3.95
C ASN A 121 9.37 -1.16 -2.77
N TRP A 122 8.72 -1.50 -1.67
CA TRP A 122 9.38 -2.02 -0.48
C TRP A 122 9.99 -3.41 -0.71
N GLU A 123 9.31 -4.32 -1.42
CA GLU A 123 9.90 -5.59 -1.85
C GLU A 123 11.22 -5.38 -2.61
N LEU A 124 11.23 -4.45 -3.57
CA LEU A 124 12.43 -4.14 -4.36
C LEU A 124 13.55 -3.54 -3.50
N VAL A 125 13.23 -2.68 -2.52
CA VAL A 125 14.18 -2.21 -1.52
C VAL A 125 14.78 -3.38 -0.75
N GLY A 126 13.97 -4.32 -0.28
CA GLY A 126 14.39 -5.55 0.39
C GLY A 126 15.29 -6.44 -0.49
N TYR A 127 14.99 -6.56 -1.79
CA TYR A 127 15.87 -7.28 -2.73
C TYR A 127 17.25 -6.62 -2.88
N VAL A 128 17.31 -5.29 -2.94
CA VAL A 128 18.58 -4.57 -3.01
C VAL A 128 19.32 -4.65 -1.67
N ALA A 129 18.63 -4.53 -0.54
CA ALA A 129 19.22 -4.67 0.80
C ALA A 129 20.01 -5.97 0.96
N LYS A 130 19.46 -7.10 0.48
CA LYS A 130 20.10 -8.43 0.48
C LYS A 130 21.36 -8.51 -0.39
N LYS A 131 21.62 -7.54 -1.28
CA LYS A 131 22.75 -7.51 -2.22
C LYS A 131 23.73 -6.40 -1.90
N ALA A 132 23.26 -5.30 -1.34
CA ALA A 132 24.08 -4.17 -0.94
C ALA A 132 24.98 -4.55 0.25
N THR A 133 26.14 -3.89 0.33
CA THR A 133 27.11 -4.10 1.42
C THR A 133 27.45 -2.78 2.11
N GLY A 134 28.10 -2.85 3.26
CA GLY A 134 28.49 -1.64 4.02
C GLY A 134 27.29 -0.91 4.59
N ASP A 135 27.41 0.40 4.73
CA ASP A 135 26.39 1.21 5.40
C ASP A 135 25.12 1.37 4.57
N VAL A 136 25.22 1.38 3.24
CA VAL A 136 24.05 1.37 2.35
C VAL A 136 23.20 0.12 2.56
N GLY A 137 23.82 -1.07 2.59
CA GLY A 137 23.08 -2.32 2.82
C GLY A 137 22.41 -2.35 4.18
N LYS A 138 23.08 -1.86 5.23
CA LYS A 138 22.49 -1.78 6.58
C LYS A 138 21.31 -0.80 6.62
N ALA A 139 21.45 0.36 5.98
CA ALA A 139 20.39 1.36 5.95
C ALA A 139 19.12 0.84 5.24
N LEU A 140 19.28 0.23 4.07
CA LEU A 140 18.18 -0.37 3.31
C LEU A 140 17.50 -1.50 4.09
N GLN A 141 18.31 -2.40 4.72
CA GLN A 141 17.77 -3.51 5.50
C GLN A 141 16.98 -3.01 6.71
N ALA A 142 17.51 -2.05 7.45
CA ALA A 142 16.86 -1.49 8.63
C ALA A 142 15.56 -0.75 8.28
N ALA A 143 15.50 -0.06 7.13
CA ALA A 143 14.28 0.58 6.65
C ALA A 143 13.22 -0.46 6.24
N TYR A 144 13.62 -1.46 5.46
CA TYR A 144 12.75 -2.54 5.00
C TYR A 144 12.12 -3.31 6.17
N GLU A 145 12.91 -3.73 7.16
CA GLU A 145 12.43 -4.47 8.33
C GLU A 145 11.44 -3.71 9.22
N GLN A 146 11.41 -2.38 9.14
CA GLN A 146 10.44 -1.56 9.88
C GLN A 146 9.07 -1.49 9.20
N VAL A 147 8.99 -1.78 7.90
CA VAL A 147 7.83 -1.48 7.07
C VAL A 147 7.19 -2.74 6.48
N GLU A 148 7.99 -3.77 6.15
CA GLU A 148 7.59 -4.95 5.41
C GLU A 148 6.27 -5.57 5.88
N GLN A 149 6.14 -5.81 7.18
CA GLN A 149 4.98 -6.48 7.73
C GLN A 149 3.69 -5.65 7.60
N GLN A 150 3.80 -4.33 7.77
CA GLN A 150 2.67 -3.43 7.63
C GLN A 150 2.23 -3.34 6.16
N GLU A 151 3.16 -3.28 5.22
CA GLU A 151 2.87 -3.29 3.78
C GLU A 151 2.17 -4.58 3.33
N ASP A 152 2.55 -5.72 3.89
CA ASP A 152 1.85 -6.99 3.67
C ASP A 152 0.38 -6.92 4.14
N HIS A 153 0.14 -6.35 5.31
CA HIS A 153 -1.22 -6.13 5.82
C HIS A 153 -2.01 -5.18 4.91
N HIS A 154 -1.44 -4.01 4.58
CA HIS A 154 -2.08 -3.03 3.70
C HIS A 154 -2.55 -3.65 2.40
N LEU A 155 -1.66 -4.40 1.72
CA LEU A 155 -1.98 -5.01 0.43
C LEU A 155 -3.03 -6.13 0.56
N TYR A 156 -2.79 -7.12 1.44
CA TYR A 156 -3.62 -8.33 1.45
C TYR A 156 -4.99 -8.08 2.08
N HIS A 157 -5.06 -7.30 3.15
CA HIS A 157 -6.34 -6.98 3.78
C HIS A 157 -7.20 -6.10 2.88
N THR A 158 -6.62 -5.05 2.27
CA THR A 158 -7.36 -4.17 1.35
C THR A 158 -7.89 -4.92 0.13
N LYS A 159 -7.14 -5.88 -0.43
CA LYS A 159 -7.65 -6.78 -1.49
C LYS A 159 -8.83 -7.61 -1.01
N GLY A 160 -8.80 -8.10 0.22
CA GLY A 160 -9.92 -8.78 0.85
C GLY A 160 -11.15 -7.88 0.94
N TRP A 161 -11.00 -6.67 1.47
CA TRP A 161 -12.07 -5.68 1.56
C TRP A 161 -12.68 -5.34 0.20
N SER A 162 -11.87 -5.01 -0.79
CA SER A 162 -12.34 -4.69 -2.14
C SER A 162 -13.14 -5.86 -2.74
N ARG A 163 -12.67 -7.10 -2.61
CA ARG A 163 -13.39 -8.30 -3.06
C ARG A 163 -14.75 -8.45 -2.39
N GLU A 164 -14.80 -8.35 -1.05
CA GLU A 164 -16.03 -8.57 -0.32
C GLU A 164 -17.07 -7.46 -0.55
N LEU A 165 -16.62 -6.21 -0.69
CA LEU A 165 -17.50 -5.09 -1.07
C LEU A 165 -18.10 -5.29 -2.48
N TRP A 166 -17.29 -5.77 -3.44
CA TRP A 166 -17.77 -6.13 -4.78
C TRP A 166 -18.78 -7.25 -4.74
N LEU A 167 -18.54 -8.32 -3.97
CA LEU A 167 -19.50 -9.42 -3.82
C LEU A 167 -20.82 -8.93 -3.23
N LYS A 168 -20.76 -8.07 -2.22
CA LYS A 168 -21.95 -7.42 -1.64
C LYS A 168 -22.70 -6.59 -2.69
N SER A 169 -22.01 -5.79 -3.47
CA SER A 169 -22.59 -4.96 -4.54
C SER A 169 -23.25 -5.80 -5.63
N LEU A 170 -22.70 -6.97 -5.95
CA LEU A 170 -23.26 -7.94 -6.89
C LEU A 170 -24.45 -8.74 -6.32
N GLY A 171 -24.87 -8.49 -5.09
CA GLY A 171 -25.91 -9.26 -4.40
C GLY A 171 -25.46 -10.66 -3.98
N LEU A 172 -24.18 -10.92 -3.98
CA LEU A 172 -23.61 -12.17 -3.51
C LEU A 172 -23.28 -12.10 -2.01
N PRO A 173 -23.28 -13.24 -1.30
CA PRO A 173 -22.90 -13.25 0.10
C PRO A 173 -21.47 -12.77 0.33
N ALA A 174 -21.31 -11.73 1.13
CA ALA A 174 -20.03 -11.15 1.54
C ALA A 174 -19.65 -11.55 2.97
N VAL A 175 -18.34 -11.56 3.26
CA VAL A 175 -17.77 -11.77 4.60
C VAL A 175 -17.02 -10.50 4.99
N LEU A 176 -17.57 -9.74 5.93
CA LEU A 176 -17.01 -8.48 6.41
C LEU A 176 -16.88 -8.50 7.94
N PRO A 177 -15.72 -8.24 8.55
CA PRO A 177 -14.41 -8.02 7.88
C PRO A 177 -13.94 -9.22 7.04
N PRO A 178 -13.09 -9.00 6.03
CA PRO A 178 -12.65 -10.08 5.15
C PRO A 178 -11.79 -11.12 5.87
N PRO A 179 -11.72 -12.36 5.37
CA PRO A 179 -10.93 -13.41 6.00
C PRO A 179 -9.45 -13.07 6.14
N GLU A 180 -8.90 -12.26 5.26
CA GLU A 180 -7.52 -11.80 5.28
C GLU A 180 -7.24 -10.97 6.54
N GLU A 181 -8.11 -10.05 6.89
CA GLU A 181 -8.01 -9.23 8.11
C GLU A 181 -8.19 -10.09 9.37
N VAL A 182 -9.26 -10.87 9.42
CA VAL A 182 -9.58 -11.73 10.59
C VAL A 182 -8.44 -12.70 10.91
N LYS A 183 -7.72 -13.18 9.89
CA LYS A 183 -6.61 -14.12 10.03
C LYS A 183 -5.24 -13.44 10.09
N LYS A 184 -5.19 -12.11 10.05
CA LYS A 184 -3.94 -11.33 10.05
C LYS A 184 -2.95 -11.85 9.01
N VAL A 185 -3.36 -11.80 7.76
CA VAL A 185 -2.59 -12.35 6.63
C VAL A 185 -1.40 -11.45 6.31
N GLU A 186 -0.21 -12.04 6.27
CA GLU A 186 1.07 -11.37 6.00
C GLU A 186 1.79 -11.93 4.77
N THR A 187 1.14 -12.80 3.99
CA THR A 187 1.77 -13.42 2.81
C THR A 187 0.76 -13.75 1.72
N ALA A 188 1.22 -13.79 0.47
CA ALA A 188 0.40 -14.21 -0.67
C ALA A 188 -0.21 -15.62 -0.48
N ILE A 189 0.54 -16.54 0.13
CA ILE A 189 0.04 -17.89 0.43
C ILE A 189 -1.05 -17.82 1.51
N GLY A 190 -0.86 -16.97 2.52
CA GLY A 190 -1.86 -16.71 3.56
C GLY A 190 -3.14 -16.12 2.96
N ALA A 191 -3.04 -15.14 2.07
CA ALA A 191 -4.16 -14.53 1.38
C ALA A 191 -4.96 -15.57 0.56
N ALA A 192 -4.29 -16.38 -0.24
CA ALA A 192 -4.94 -17.45 -0.99
C ALA A 192 -5.65 -18.49 -0.09
N ARG A 193 -5.06 -18.83 1.06
CA ARG A 193 -5.70 -19.71 2.06
C ARG A 193 -6.89 -19.06 2.74
N ALA A 194 -6.80 -17.77 3.05
CA ALA A 194 -7.89 -17.01 3.64
C ALA A 194 -9.09 -16.92 2.69
N GLU A 195 -8.85 -16.60 1.43
CA GLU A 195 -9.87 -16.60 0.38
C GLU A 195 -10.55 -17.96 0.23
N ASN A 196 -9.78 -19.05 0.16
CA ASN A 196 -10.35 -20.42 0.08
C ASN A 196 -11.16 -20.80 1.32
N ALA A 197 -10.85 -20.27 2.50
CA ALA A 197 -11.61 -20.54 3.73
C ALA A 197 -12.88 -19.68 3.87
N ARG A 198 -13.06 -18.68 3.02
CA ARG A 198 -14.17 -17.73 3.02
C ARG A 198 -15.56 -18.42 3.13
N ASP A 199 -15.77 -19.45 2.33
CA ASP A 199 -17.06 -20.18 2.31
C ASP A 199 -17.37 -20.89 3.62
N GLN A 200 -16.38 -21.19 4.43
CA GLN A 200 -16.57 -21.76 5.77
C GLN A 200 -17.01 -20.69 6.79
N MET A 201 -16.54 -19.47 6.65
CA MET A 201 -16.89 -18.34 7.52
C MET A 201 -18.32 -17.83 7.29
N ARG A 202 -18.93 -18.13 6.14
CA ARG A 202 -20.33 -17.79 5.81
C ARG A 202 -21.37 -18.64 6.51
N LYS A 203 -20.99 -19.70 7.23
CA LYS A 203 -21.91 -20.66 7.86
C LYS A 203 -22.26 -20.31 9.30
N HIS A 204 -21.82 -19.18 9.78
CA HIS A 204 -22.09 -18.65 11.10
C HIS A 204 -22.71 -17.26 11.02
#